data_aee589585398327aba812833af6dd00c
#
_entry.id   aee589585398327aba812833af6dd00c
#
_cell.length_a   1.000
_cell.length_b   1.000
_cell.length_c   1.000
_cell.angle_alpha   90.00
_cell.angle_beta   90.00
_cell.angle_gamma   90.00
#
_symmetry.space_group_name_H-M   'P 1'
#
loop_
_entity.id
_entity.type
_entity.pdbx_description
1 polymer ?
#
loop_
_entity_poly.entity_id
_entity_poly.type
_entity_poly.pdbx_seq_one_letter_code
_entity_poly.pdbx_strand_id
1 'polypeptide(L)'
;MDRTQSIDIAEVLQAHWPLLARMAGGYAREPARRDDLLQEISIALWQALPRWRGEEGTLRAFIARVAHNRAMDALASEQRHRGSALDDHLPDPDADPQQQAARAQQQDTLLRAVQQLPLGLRQVVLLALEGFSQREIGQALALEENTVAQRLSRARRQLRERMGGTR
;
A
#
# COMPACT_ATOMS: atom_id res chain seq x y z
N MET A 1 1.92 -21.79 -32.42
CA MET A 1 1.82 -20.32 -32.62
C MET A 1 1.91 -19.66 -31.28
N ASP A 2 3.12 -19.30 -30.94
CA ASP A 2 3.49 -18.75 -29.65
C ASP A 2 3.00 -17.29 -29.57
N ARG A 3 1.90 -17.05 -28.87
CA ARG A 3 1.51 -15.71 -28.44
C ARG A 3 2.17 -15.44 -27.10
N THR A 4 3.46 -15.30 -27.12
CA THR A 4 4.14 -14.52 -26.08
C THR A 4 3.69 -13.08 -26.30
N GLN A 5 2.54 -12.70 -25.72
CA GLN A 5 2.20 -11.29 -25.62
C GLN A 5 3.33 -10.66 -24.79
N SER A 6 4.23 -10.01 -25.48
CA SER A 6 5.21 -9.13 -24.84
C SER A 6 4.42 -8.14 -24.00
N ILE A 7 4.46 -8.32 -22.67
CA ILE A 7 3.82 -7.39 -21.73
C ILE A 7 4.52 -6.04 -21.93
N ASP A 8 3.78 -5.06 -22.38
CA ASP A 8 4.27 -3.68 -22.38
C ASP A 8 4.29 -3.18 -20.93
N ILE A 9 5.46 -3.17 -20.36
CA ILE A 9 5.67 -2.81 -18.96
C ILE A 9 5.25 -1.35 -18.70
N ALA A 10 5.47 -0.46 -19.65
CA ALA A 10 5.08 0.94 -19.53
C ALA A 10 3.56 1.07 -19.46
N GLU A 11 2.83 0.36 -20.33
CA GLU A 11 1.37 0.32 -20.32
C GLU A 11 0.82 -0.27 -19.01
N VAL A 12 1.42 -1.36 -18.52
CA VAL A 12 1.03 -1.97 -17.23
C VAL A 12 1.27 -1.02 -16.07
N LEU A 13 2.43 -0.37 -16.00
CA LEU A 13 2.72 0.61 -14.95
C LEU A 13 1.73 1.79 -14.99
N GLN A 14 1.43 2.30 -16.17
CA GLN A 14 0.48 3.40 -16.34
C GLN A 14 -0.92 3.00 -15.90
N ALA A 15 -1.41 1.81 -16.31
CA ALA A 15 -2.73 1.31 -15.95
C ALA A 15 -2.89 1.09 -14.43
N HIS A 16 -1.82 0.70 -13.74
CA HIS A 16 -1.84 0.40 -12.31
C HIS A 16 -1.25 1.51 -11.43
N TRP A 17 -0.88 2.64 -12.02
CA TRP A 17 -0.27 3.76 -11.30
C TRP A 17 -1.07 4.22 -10.07
N PRO A 18 -2.41 4.36 -10.13
CA PRO A 18 -3.19 4.74 -8.96
C PRO A 18 -3.07 3.75 -7.79
N LEU A 19 -3.04 2.45 -8.07
CA LEU A 19 -2.81 1.41 -7.06
C LEU A 19 -1.44 1.58 -6.41
N LEU A 20 -0.39 1.74 -7.21
CA LEU A 20 0.99 1.89 -6.74
C LEU A 20 1.17 3.15 -5.88
N ALA A 21 0.58 4.27 -6.31
CA ALA A 21 0.62 5.53 -5.59
C ALA A 21 -0.07 5.44 -4.21
N ARG A 22 -1.23 4.78 -4.14
CA ARG A 22 -1.94 4.57 -2.87
C ARG A 22 -1.17 3.62 -1.94
N MET A 23 -0.59 2.55 -2.47
CA MET A 23 0.24 1.65 -1.68
C MET A 23 1.47 2.37 -1.13
N ALA A 24 2.20 3.10 -1.96
CA ALA A 24 3.35 3.89 -1.52
C ALA A 24 2.95 4.91 -0.44
N GLY A 25 1.81 5.60 -0.61
CA GLY A 25 1.27 6.54 0.37
C GLY A 25 0.87 5.90 1.70
N GLY A 26 0.44 4.64 1.67
CA GLY A 26 0.11 3.87 2.88
C GLY A 26 1.34 3.47 3.71
N TYR A 27 2.50 3.33 3.07
CA TYR A 27 3.74 2.93 3.75
C TYR A 27 4.69 4.09 4.04
N ALA A 28 4.67 5.15 3.23
CA ALA A 28 5.54 6.30 3.37
C ALA A 28 4.73 7.58 3.66
N ARG A 29 4.99 8.21 4.81
CA ARG A 29 4.29 9.42 5.24
C ARG A 29 4.79 10.67 4.53
N GLU A 30 6.10 10.83 4.42
CA GLU A 30 6.72 12.00 3.81
C GLU A 30 6.62 11.93 2.28
N PRO A 31 6.27 13.03 1.58
CA PRO A 31 6.16 13.05 0.12
C PRO A 31 7.42 12.58 -0.60
N ALA A 32 8.61 13.03 -0.19
CA ALA A 32 9.88 12.64 -0.79
C ALA A 32 10.12 11.12 -0.68
N ARG A 33 9.81 10.53 0.46
CA ARG A 33 9.95 9.09 0.67
C ARG A 33 8.90 8.28 -0.10
N ARG A 34 7.71 8.83 -0.27
CA ARG A 34 6.66 8.24 -1.10
C ARG A 34 7.10 8.16 -2.55
N ASP A 35 7.68 9.24 -3.07
CA ASP A 35 8.19 9.30 -4.44
C ASP A 35 9.36 8.32 -4.64
N ASP A 36 10.29 8.25 -3.70
CA ASP A 36 11.39 7.29 -3.72
C ASP A 36 10.87 5.83 -3.70
N LEU A 37 9.95 5.53 -2.80
CA LEU A 37 9.33 4.20 -2.73
C LEU A 37 8.60 3.84 -4.00
N LEU A 38 7.88 4.79 -4.61
CA LEU A 38 7.17 4.59 -5.86
C LEU A 38 8.13 4.29 -7.02
N GLN A 39 9.28 4.96 -7.07
CA GLN A 39 10.34 4.64 -8.04
C GLN A 39 10.90 3.24 -7.81
N GLU A 40 11.20 2.87 -6.57
CA GLU A 40 11.72 1.55 -6.23
C GLU A 40 10.73 0.43 -6.57
N ILE A 41 9.44 0.65 -6.32
CA ILE A 41 8.37 -0.28 -6.71
C ILE A 41 8.32 -0.41 -8.24
N SER A 42 8.41 0.70 -8.97
CA SER A 42 8.39 0.70 -10.43
C SER A 42 9.57 -0.08 -11.02
N ILE A 43 10.75 0.08 -10.46
CA ILE A 43 11.95 -0.70 -10.86
C ILE A 43 11.76 -2.19 -10.56
N ALA A 44 11.25 -2.53 -9.38
CA ALA A 44 10.99 -3.92 -9.00
C ALA A 44 9.96 -4.58 -9.93
N LEU A 45 8.90 -3.87 -10.31
CA LEU A 45 7.92 -4.33 -11.29
C LEU A 45 8.52 -4.50 -12.68
N TRP A 46 9.32 -3.54 -13.11
CA TRP A 46 10.01 -3.64 -14.40
C TRP A 46 10.88 -4.90 -14.49
N GLN A 47 11.50 -5.31 -13.40
CA GLN A 47 12.31 -6.53 -13.32
C GLN A 47 11.46 -7.80 -13.17
N ALA A 48 10.31 -7.73 -12.49
CA ALA A 48 9.48 -8.88 -12.18
C ALA A 48 8.46 -9.25 -13.28
N LEU A 49 7.87 -8.26 -13.95
CA LEU A 49 6.82 -8.46 -14.96
C LEU A 49 7.24 -9.40 -16.13
N PRO A 50 8.47 -9.36 -16.65
CA PRO A 50 8.89 -10.30 -17.70
C PRO A 50 8.83 -11.77 -17.29
N ARG A 51 8.84 -12.06 -15.99
CA ARG A 51 8.80 -13.42 -15.44
C ARG A 51 7.39 -13.89 -15.10
N TRP A 52 6.41 -12.97 -15.08
CA TRP A 52 5.03 -13.33 -14.77
C TRP A 52 4.43 -14.21 -15.89
N ARG A 53 3.82 -15.33 -15.49
CA ARG A 53 3.26 -16.34 -16.42
C ARG A 53 1.75 -16.52 -16.27
N GLY A 54 1.10 -15.76 -15.39
CA GLY A 54 -0.32 -15.90 -15.10
C GLY A 54 -0.69 -17.04 -14.15
N GLU A 55 0.29 -17.80 -13.68
CA GLU A 55 0.05 -18.96 -12.79
C GLU A 55 -0.19 -18.58 -11.34
N GLU A 56 0.19 -17.37 -10.94
CA GLU A 56 0.19 -16.90 -9.56
C GLU A 56 -1.01 -15.99 -9.23
N GLY A 57 -2.12 -16.11 -9.95
CA GLY A 57 -3.30 -15.27 -9.81
C GLY A 57 -3.37 -14.13 -10.84
N THR A 58 -4.17 -13.11 -10.54
CA THR A 58 -4.35 -11.98 -11.45
C THR A 58 -3.08 -11.13 -11.56
N LEU A 59 -2.88 -10.47 -12.69
CA LEU A 59 -1.80 -9.49 -12.87
C LEU A 59 -1.83 -8.41 -11.77
N ARG A 60 -3.03 -7.95 -11.41
CA ARG A 60 -3.21 -6.94 -10.35
C ARG A 60 -2.73 -7.44 -8.99
N ALA A 61 -3.03 -8.69 -8.63
CA ALA A 61 -2.56 -9.30 -7.39
C ALA A 61 -1.02 -9.50 -7.39
N PHE A 62 -0.45 -9.88 -8.52
CA PHE A 62 1.00 -9.97 -8.70
C PHE A 62 1.68 -8.60 -8.49
N ILE A 63 1.15 -7.55 -9.11
CA ILE A 63 1.65 -6.18 -8.97
C ILE A 63 1.58 -5.73 -7.50
N ALA A 64 0.45 -5.96 -6.82
CA ALA A 64 0.28 -5.61 -5.42
C ALA A 64 1.28 -6.35 -4.52
N ARG A 65 1.55 -7.63 -4.78
CA ARG A 65 2.53 -8.42 -4.04
C ARG A 65 3.95 -7.88 -4.21
N VAL A 66 4.35 -7.56 -5.44
CA VAL A 66 5.67 -6.98 -5.72
C VAL A 66 5.83 -5.62 -5.03
N ALA A 67 4.81 -4.76 -5.14
CA ALA A 67 4.80 -3.45 -4.50
C ALA A 67 4.89 -3.56 -2.96
N HIS A 68 4.12 -4.48 -2.37
CA HIS A 68 4.16 -4.75 -0.94
C HIS A 68 5.54 -5.23 -0.48
N ASN A 69 6.10 -6.24 -1.15
CA ASN A 69 7.40 -6.78 -0.80
C ASN A 69 8.49 -5.69 -0.87
N ARG A 70 8.46 -4.85 -1.90
CA ARG A 70 9.41 -3.76 -2.03
C ARG A 70 9.26 -2.72 -0.92
N ALA A 71 8.03 -2.39 -0.54
CA ALA A 71 7.76 -1.50 0.58
C ALA A 71 8.29 -2.08 1.91
N MET A 72 8.14 -3.39 2.13
CA MET A 72 8.69 -4.05 3.32
C MET A 72 10.21 -4.00 3.37
N ASP A 73 10.88 -4.24 2.23
CA ASP A 73 12.33 -4.15 2.13
C ASP A 73 12.82 -2.72 2.41
N ALA A 74 12.14 -1.71 1.88
CA ALA A 74 12.46 -0.31 2.12
C ALA A 74 12.30 0.06 3.60
N LEU A 75 11.21 -0.33 4.26
CA LEU A 75 10.99 -0.09 5.69
C LEU A 75 12.03 -0.80 6.56
N ALA A 76 12.39 -2.03 6.24
CA ALA A 76 13.42 -2.77 6.95
C ALA A 76 14.81 -2.11 6.80
N SER A 77 15.13 -1.62 5.61
CA SER A 77 16.36 -0.87 5.34
C SER A 77 16.43 0.42 6.16
N GLU A 78 15.33 1.16 6.23
CA GLU A 78 15.23 2.39 7.01
C GLU A 78 15.43 2.16 8.51
N GLN A 79 14.80 1.13 9.07
CA GLN A 79 14.97 0.78 10.48
C GLN A 79 16.42 0.46 10.81
N ARG A 80 17.17 -0.18 9.91
CA ARG A 80 18.59 -0.46 10.09
C ARG A 80 19.46 0.79 10.07
N HIS A 81 19.07 1.82 9.28
CA HIS A 81 19.82 3.07 9.16
C HIS A 81 19.51 4.10 10.24
N ARG A 82 18.29 4.07 10.80
CA ARG A 82 17.83 5.08 11.77
C ARG A 82 18.14 4.76 13.24
N GLY A 83 18.52 3.52 13.59
CA GLY A 83 18.77 3.14 14.98
C GLY A 83 17.73 3.72 15.93
N SER A 84 16.56 3.08 16.06
CA SER A 84 15.56 3.36 17.10
C SER A 84 15.28 4.87 17.39
N ALA A 85 14.93 5.67 16.42
CA ALA A 85 14.34 6.98 16.65
C ALA A 85 12.84 6.90 16.42
N LEU A 86 12.07 7.08 17.46
CA LEU A 86 10.63 7.28 17.44
C LEU A 86 10.31 8.52 16.62
N ASP A 87 9.44 8.33 15.63
CA ASP A 87 9.04 9.32 14.68
C ASP A 87 8.10 10.34 15.34
N ASP A 88 8.57 11.56 15.45
CA ASP A 88 7.78 12.70 15.91
C ASP A 88 7.02 13.33 14.73
N HIS A 89 5.73 13.46 14.92
CA HIS A 89 4.73 13.85 13.95
C HIS A 89 4.68 15.37 13.78
N LEU A 90 4.89 15.88 12.57
CA LEU A 90 4.61 17.27 12.21
C LEU A 90 3.45 17.34 11.21
N PRO A 91 2.40 18.15 11.47
CA PRO A 91 1.31 18.35 10.52
C PRO A 91 1.70 19.36 9.45
N ASP A 92 1.29 19.07 8.21
CA ASP A 92 1.45 19.97 7.06
C ASP A 92 0.23 20.90 6.96
N PRO A 93 0.44 22.24 6.91
CA PRO A 93 -0.65 23.19 6.72
C PRO A 93 -0.64 23.69 5.27
N ASP A 94 -1.56 23.25 4.43
CA ASP A 94 -2.15 24.08 3.38
C ASP A 94 -3.16 23.28 2.54
N ALA A 95 -4.42 23.63 2.64
CA ALA A 95 -5.45 23.34 1.65
C ALA A 95 -6.72 24.16 1.85
N ASP A 96 -7.14 24.82 0.82
CA ASP A 96 -8.50 25.33 0.61
C ASP A 96 -8.87 25.13 -0.88
N PRO A 97 -10.08 24.86 -1.28
CA PRO A 97 -11.41 25.27 -0.86
C PRO A 97 -12.51 24.18 -0.76
N GLN A 98 -13.62 24.54 -0.21
CA GLN A 98 -14.63 23.94 0.62
C GLN A 98 -15.36 22.63 0.24
N GLN A 99 -15.40 22.09 -0.97
CA GLN A 99 -16.12 20.83 -1.26
C GLN A 99 -15.22 19.68 -1.76
N GLN A 100 -14.18 19.99 -2.49
CA GLN A 100 -13.10 19.04 -2.73
C GLN A 100 -12.29 18.82 -1.44
N ALA A 101 -12.19 19.84 -0.60
CA ALA A 101 -11.55 19.80 0.70
C ALA A 101 -12.18 18.78 1.67
N ALA A 102 -13.51 18.64 1.73
CA ALA A 102 -14.14 17.70 2.66
C ALA A 102 -13.87 16.24 2.30
N ARG A 103 -13.88 15.86 1.02
CA ARG A 103 -13.54 14.50 0.57
C ARG A 103 -12.05 14.23 0.66
N ALA A 104 -11.23 15.19 0.26
CA ALA A 104 -9.78 15.12 0.40
C ALA A 104 -9.38 15.05 1.89
N GLN A 105 -10.03 15.82 2.75
CA GLN A 105 -9.80 15.80 4.20
C GLN A 105 -10.22 14.47 4.84
N GLN A 106 -11.32 13.85 4.39
CA GLN A 106 -11.71 12.52 4.85
C GLN A 106 -10.74 11.44 4.39
N GLN A 107 -10.29 11.51 3.14
CA GLN A 107 -9.29 10.60 2.59
C GLN A 107 -7.94 10.76 3.30
N ASP A 108 -7.53 11.97 3.56
CA ASP A 108 -6.31 12.29 4.31
C ASP A 108 -6.39 11.79 5.75
N THR A 109 -7.53 11.98 6.41
CA THR A 109 -7.78 11.48 7.76
C THR A 109 -7.74 9.95 7.81
N LEU A 110 -8.37 9.27 6.85
CA LEU A 110 -8.30 7.81 6.75
C LEU A 110 -6.88 7.32 6.49
N LEU A 111 -6.18 7.95 5.55
CA LEU A 111 -4.81 7.59 5.23
C LEU A 111 -3.88 7.74 6.45
N ARG A 112 -3.99 8.84 7.19
CA ARG A 112 -3.23 9.05 8.44
C ARG A 112 -3.57 7.99 9.49
N ALA A 113 -4.85 7.67 9.65
CA ALA A 113 -5.28 6.62 10.59
C ALA A 113 -4.72 5.24 10.19
N VAL A 114 -4.70 4.91 8.90
CA VAL A 114 -4.10 3.68 8.38
C VAL A 114 -2.59 3.66 8.60
N GLN A 115 -1.90 4.76 8.34
CA GLN A 115 -0.45 4.87 8.57
C GLN A 115 -0.05 4.70 10.04
N GLN A 116 -0.96 4.99 10.98
CA GLN A 116 -0.75 4.79 12.42
C GLN A 116 -1.05 3.38 12.91
N LEU A 117 -1.63 2.52 12.07
CA LEU A 117 -1.85 1.12 12.43
C LEU A 117 -0.50 0.39 12.57
N PRO A 118 -0.41 -0.60 13.49
CA PRO A 118 0.68 -1.55 13.48
C PRO A 118 0.87 -2.16 12.08
N LEU A 119 2.11 -2.40 11.67
CA LEU A 119 2.44 -2.81 10.30
C LEU A 119 1.62 -4.01 9.82
N GLY A 120 1.47 -5.05 10.66
CA GLY A 120 0.70 -6.24 10.29
C GLY A 120 -0.80 -5.98 10.05
N LEU A 121 -1.38 -4.94 10.65
CA LEU A 121 -2.75 -4.52 10.40
C LEU A 121 -2.83 -3.60 9.17
N ARG A 122 -1.84 -2.72 9.01
CA ARG A 122 -1.75 -1.81 7.87
C ARG A 122 -1.68 -2.55 6.54
N GLN A 123 -0.88 -3.60 6.46
CA GLN A 123 -0.72 -4.45 5.28
C GLN A 123 -2.06 -5.00 4.77
N VAL A 124 -2.83 -5.61 5.65
CA VAL A 124 -4.13 -6.20 5.25
C VAL A 124 -5.16 -5.13 4.89
N VAL A 125 -5.14 -3.97 5.56
CA VAL A 125 -6.05 -2.87 5.28
C VAL A 125 -5.77 -2.23 3.92
N LEU A 126 -4.51 -1.97 3.61
CA LEU A 126 -4.14 -1.37 2.31
C LEU A 126 -4.61 -2.23 1.14
N LEU A 127 -4.40 -3.55 1.21
CA LEU A 127 -4.88 -4.46 0.18
C LEU A 127 -6.41 -4.57 0.15
N ALA A 128 -7.06 -4.58 1.31
CA ALA A 128 -8.53 -4.60 1.38
C ALA A 128 -9.16 -3.33 0.80
N LEU A 129 -8.58 -2.15 1.03
CA LEU A 129 -9.01 -0.89 0.43
C LEU A 129 -8.86 -0.86 -1.09
N GLU A 130 -7.92 -1.63 -1.63
CA GLU A 130 -7.75 -1.83 -3.07
C GLU A 130 -8.71 -2.89 -3.66
N GLY A 131 -9.60 -3.44 -2.84
CA GLY A 131 -10.64 -4.39 -3.28
C GLY A 131 -10.17 -5.83 -3.39
N PHE A 132 -9.00 -6.18 -2.83
CA PHE A 132 -8.55 -7.58 -2.78
C PHE A 132 -9.39 -8.39 -1.79
N SER A 133 -9.74 -9.61 -2.19
CA SER A 133 -10.39 -10.58 -1.30
C SER A 133 -9.44 -11.04 -0.19
N GLN A 134 -9.99 -11.59 0.90
CA GLN A 134 -9.17 -12.14 1.99
C GLN A 134 -8.23 -13.24 1.50
N ARG A 135 -8.68 -14.04 0.54
CA ARG A 135 -7.87 -15.07 -0.10
C ARG A 135 -6.67 -14.48 -0.87
N GLU A 136 -6.92 -13.45 -1.69
CA GLU A 136 -5.86 -12.76 -2.43
C GLU A 136 -4.88 -12.06 -1.49
N ILE A 137 -5.38 -11.44 -0.42
CA ILE A 137 -4.54 -10.84 0.63
C ILE A 137 -3.68 -11.90 1.29
N GLY A 138 -4.27 -13.05 1.64
CA GLY A 138 -3.52 -14.18 2.22
C GLY A 138 -2.42 -14.67 1.29
N GLN A 139 -2.68 -14.81 0.01
CA GLN A 139 -1.69 -15.19 -0.99
C GLN A 139 -0.57 -14.13 -1.14
N ALA A 140 -0.93 -12.85 -1.17
CA ALA A 140 0.04 -11.76 -1.31
C ALA A 140 0.97 -11.63 -0.11
N LEU A 141 0.45 -11.84 1.11
CA LEU A 141 1.16 -11.68 2.38
C LEU A 141 1.69 -12.99 2.98
N ALA A 142 1.48 -14.13 2.31
CA ALA A 142 1.77 -15.47 2.84
C ALA A 142 1.11 -15.73 4.20
N LEU A 143 -0.18 -15.41 4.31
CA LEU A 143 -1.01 -15.56 5.50
C LEU A 143 -2.20 -16.48 5.22
N GLU A 144 -2.64 -17.20 6.26
CA GLU A 144 -3.91 -17.91 6.23
C GLU A 144 -5.09 -16.93 6.16
N GLU A 145 -6.16 -17.28 5.44
CA GLU A 145 -7.36 -16.45 5.30
C GLU A 145 -7.95 -16.05 6.66
N ASN A 146 -7.96 -16.97 7.62
CA ASN A 146 -8.45 -16.69 8.96
C ASN A 146 -7.60 -15.63 9.68
N THR A 147 -6.28 -15.66 9.48
CA THR A 147 -5.37 -14.64 10.01
C THR A 147 -5.65 -13.27 9.39
N VAL A 148 -5.90 -13.23 8.07
CA VAL A 148 -6.31 -12.00 7.36
C VAL A 148 -7.62 -11.47 7.94
N ALA A 149 -8.63 -12.30 8.10
CA ALA A 149 -9.92 -11.92 8.68
C ALA A 149 -9.78 -11.34 10.10
N GLN A 150 -8.98 -11.97 10.95
CA GLN A 150 -8.72 -11.49 12.31
C GLN A 150 -7.98 -10.14 12.31
N ARG A 151 -6.98 -9.97 11.45
CA ARG A 151 -6.25 -8.71 11.32
C ARG A 151 -7.14 -7.59 10.81
N LEU A 152 -7.98 -7.85 9.81
CA LEU A 152 -8.97 -6.88 9.31
C LEU A 152 -9.98 -6.47 10.38
N SER A 153 -10.47 -7.41 11.17
CA SER A 153 -11.38 -7.13 12.28
C SER A 153 -10.74 -6.21 13.32
N ARG A 154 -9.49 -6.51 13.73
CA ARG A 154 -8.73 -5.68 14.68
C ARG A 154 -8.44 -4.29 14.10
N ALA A 155 -8.06 -4.22 12.84
CA ALA A 155 -7.78 -2.96 12.16
C ALA A 155 -9.02 -2.06 12.08
N ARG A 156 -10.19 -2.62 11.71
CA ARG A 156 -11.46 -1.87 11.68
C ARG A 156 -11.85 -1.32 13.04
N ARG A 157 -11.61 -2.07 14.11
CA ARG A 157 -11.85 -1.57 15.46
C ARG A 157 -10.95 -0.40 15.80
N GLN A 158 -9.64 -0.52 15.57
CA GLN A 158 -8.71 0.56 15.83
C GLN A 158 -8.97 1.81 14.98
N LEU A 159 -9.34 1.63 13.71
CA LEU A 159 -9.69 2.74 12.83
C LEU A 159 -10.94 3.47 13.32
N ARG A 160 -11.98 2.74 13.75
CA ARG A 160 -13.19 3.35 14.34
C ARG A 160 -12.89 4.12 15.61
N GLU A 161 -12.06 3.59 16.49
CA GLU A 161 -11.65 4.28 17.72
C GLU A 161 -10.91 5.59 17.41
N ARG A 162 -10.00 5.57 16.44
CA ARG A 162 -9.22 6.74 16.01
C ARG A 162 -10.05 7.80 15.28
N MET A 163 -10.96 7.37 14.41
CA MET A 163 -11.81 8.26 13.62
C MET A 163 -13.06 8.71 14.38
N GLY A 164 -13.57 7.92 15.33
CA GLY A 164 -14.72 8.25 16.15
C GLY A 164 -14.40 9.12 17.36
N GLY A 165 -13.15 9.28 17.72
CA GLY A 165 -12.68 10.13 18.83
C GLY A 165 -12.61 11.63 18.50
N THR A 166 -12.94 12.02 17.27
CA THR A 166 -13.02 13.42 16.87
C THR A 166 -14.48 13.89 16.94
N ARG A 167 -15.00 14.01 18.15
CA ARG A 167 -16.19 14.82 18.46
C ARG A 167 -15.78 16.01 19.31
#